data_90eac7d9d382e551119328aa2d476029
#
_entry.id   90eac7d9d382e551119328aa2d476029
#
_cell.length_a   1.000
_cell.length_b   1.000
_cell.length_c   1.000
_cell.angle_alpha   90.00
_cell.angle_beta   90.00
_cell.angle_gamma   90.00
#
_symmetry.space_group_name_H-M   'P 1'
#
loop_
_entity.id
_entity.type
_entity.pdbx_description
1 polymer ?
#
loop_
_entity_poly.entity_id
_entity_poly.type
_entity_poly.pdbx_seq_one_letter_code
_entity_poly.pdbx_strand_id
1 'polypeptide(L)'
;DHRDLHSFPTRRSSDLGEIIPKIIDVDLSLRPSDAVRPVFPEVCPDCGTALVKEDDEAKWFCPNIDGCPTQIKGKLVHFLSRKAMNVLAGDATIEQMYNLGLVRTPADFYSLTKGQLLLLDGWKERSAARFLSSLEASKKVTFDHVLFALGIRYVGETTAKEIARHFGNIDAIATATKEQLLEVQDVGEVIADSVFEYFRDSRHLADIERLKAAGIRFSMEAKTAASDALAGKTIVISGNFSVSRDEMKRLIEANGGKNSSSVS
;
A
#
# COMPACT_ATOMS: atom_id res chain seq x y z
N ASP A 1 22.04 -10.34 22.78
CA ASP A 1 22.58 -9.15 23.41
C ASP A 1 23.00 -8.20 22.27
N HIS A 2 22.19 -7.18 21.98
CA HIS A 2 22.39 -6.26 20.84
C HIS A 2 23.47 -5.18 21.12
N ARG A 3 24.40 -5.46 22.01
CA ARG A 3 25.41 -4.48 22.41
C ARG A 3 26.63 -4.37 21.51
N ASP A 4 26.75 -5.25 20.51
CA ASP A 4 27.96 -5.31 19.68
C ASP A 4 27.82 -4.61 18.30
N LEU A 5 26.77 -3.81 18.11
CA LEU A 5 26.64 -2.89 16.97
C LEU A 5 27.34 -1.55 17.21
N HIS A 6 28.38 -1.54 18.03
CA HIS A 6 29.16 -0.33 18.36
C HIS A 6 30.17 0.10 17.29
N SER A 7 30.01 -0.35 16.06
CA SER A 7 30.72 0.27 14.92
C SER A 7 30.11 1.61 14.50
N PHE A 8 29.00 2.00 15.12
CA PHE A 8 28.44 3.31 14.90
C PHE A 8 29.08 4.35 15.82
N PRO A 9 29.48 5.52 15.31
CA PRO A 9 29.87 6.61 16.17
C PRO A 9 28.73 6.87 17.17
N THR A 10 29.04 6.89 18.47
CA THR A 10 28.06 7.19 19.50
C THR A 10 27.42 8.53 19.22
N ARG A 11 26.15 8.52 18.82
CA ARG A 11 25.39 9.73 18.57
C ARG A 11 24.74 10.23 19.85
N ARG A 12 24.81 11.53 20.03
CA ARG A 12 24.00 12.19 21.04
C ARG A 12 22.54 12.20 20.58
N SER A 13 21.62 12.03 21.52
CA SER A 13 20.18 11.99 21.25
C SER A 13 19.62 13.26 20.56
N SER A 14 20.37 14.36 20.57
CA SER A 14 20.02 15.60 19.88
C SER A 14 20.12 15.54 18.34
N ASP A 15 20.77 14.50 17.80
CA ASP A 15 20.99 14.36 16.35
C ASP A 15 19.92 13.47 15.69
N LEU A 16 18.93 13.04 16.46
CA LEU A 16 17.85 12.18 15.98
C LEU A 16 16.76 13.04 15.32
N GLY A 17 16.73 13.03 14.01
CA GLY A 17 15.62 13.59 13.24
C GLY A 17 16.00 14.33 11.96
N GLU A 18 17.15 14.99 11.92
CA GLU A 18 17.58 15.76 10.74
C GLU A 18 18.81 15.20 10.03
N ILE A 19 19.62 14.33 10.69
CA ILE A 19 20.86 13.80 10.13
C ILE A 19 20.77 12.31 9.91
N ILE A 20 20.80 11.89 8.65
CA ILE A 20 20.90 10.47 8.26
C ILE A 20 22.33 10.01 8.59
N PRO A 21 22.53 9.02 9.49
CA PRO A 21 23.83 8.49 9.81
C PRO A 21 24.47 7.83 8.60
N LYS A 22 25.71 8.21 8.29
CA LYS A 22 26.52 7.54 7.27
C LYS A 22 27.70 6.86 7.96
N ILE A 23 27.87 5.55 7.71
CA ILE A 23 29.07 4.84 8.12
C ILE A 23 30.21 5.33 7.25
N ILE A 24 31.26 5.87 7.86
CA ILE A 24 32.43 6.40 7.16
C ILE A 24 33.63 5.47 7.28
N ASP A 25 33.69 4.68 8.36
CA ASP A 25 34.77 3.70 8.60
C ASP A 25 34.34 2.65 9.63
N VAL A 26 35.09 1.56 9.72
CA VAL A 26 34.92 0.47 10.69
C VAL A 26 36.23 0.25 11.43
N ASP A 27 36.19 0.39 12.76
CA ASP A 27 37.37 0.11 13.61
C ASP A 27 37.56 -1.43 13.72
N LEU A 28 38.47 -1.94 12.91
CA LEU A 28 38.78 -3.35 12.86
C LEU A 28 39.49 -3.87 14.14
N SER A 29 40.07 -2.95 14.94
CA SER A 29 40.74 -3.32 16.20
C SER A 29 39.76 -3.78 17.29
N LEU A 30 38.50 -3.33 17.20
CA LEU A 30 37.43 -3.70 18.11
C LEU A 30 36.66 -4.93 17.67
N ARG A 31 37.05 -5.55 16.53
CA ARG A 31 36.36 -6.75 16.03
C ARG A 31 36.72 -7.95 16.89
N PRO A 32 35.75 -8.66 17.49
CA PRO A 32 35.99 -9.90 18.18
C PRO A 32 36.72 -10.92 17.30
N SER A 33 37.66 -11.70 17.89
CA SER A 33 38.43 -12.70 17.14
C SER A 33 37.58 -13.85 16.57
N ASP A 34 36.40 -14.06 17.12
CA ASP A 34 35.39 -15.03 16.72
C ASP A 34 34.29 -14.45 15.82
N ALA A 35 34.43 -13.21 15.41
CA ALA A 35 33.47 -12.55 14.51
C ALA A 35 33.40 -13.29 13.16
N VAL A 36 32.24 -13.84 12.87
CA VAL A 36 31.94 -14.52 11.60
C VAL A 36 31.24 -13.58 10.64
N ARG A 37 31.64 -13.61 9.39
CA ARG A 37 30.94 -12.83 8.34
C ARG A 37 29.51 -13.34 8.21
N PRO A 38 28.48 -12.46 8.29
CA PRO A 38 27.11 -12.87 8.10
C PRO A 38 26.91 -13.47 6.70
N VAL A 39 26.28 -14.63 6.66
CA VAL A 39 25.91 -15.30 5.41
C VAL A 39 24.48 -14.92 5.09
N PHE A 40 24.24 -14.43 3.89
CA PHE A 40 22.89 -14.11 3.44
C PHE A 40 22.10 -15.40 3.21
N PRO A 41 20.83 -15.48 3.62
CA PRO A 41 20.04 -16.67 3.36
C PRO A 41 19.79 -16.81 1.84
N GLU A 42 19.93 -18.03 1.33
CA GLU A 42 19.65 -18.35 -0.07
C GLU A 42 18.18 -18.71 -0.30
N VAL A 43 17.50 -19.08 0.76
CA VAL A 43 16.08 -19.46 0.74
C VAL A 43 15.29 -18.64 1.74
N CYS A 44 14.02 -18.45 1.44
CA CYS A 44 13.09 -17.78 2.36
C CYS A 44 12.93 -18.58 3.66
N PRO A 45 13.15 -17.97 4.84
CA PRO A 45 13.04 -18.69 6.11
C PRO A 45 11.61 -19.17 6.43
N ASP A 46 10.59 -18.51 5.82
CA ASP A 46 9.20 -18.82 6.11
C ASP A 46 8.59 -19.88 5.17
N CYS A 47 9.01 -19.95 3.93
CA CYS A 47 8.42 -20.86 2.94
C CYS A 47 9.43 -21.72 2.18
N GLY A 48 10.73 -21.59 2.41
CA GLY A 48 11.79 -22.38 1.77
C GLY A 48 12.03 -22.06 0.28
N THR A 49 11.31 -21.13 -0.33
CA THR A 49 11.49 -20.73 -1.72
C THR A 49 12.83 -20.02 -1.90
N ALA A 50 13.57 -20.32 -2.97
CA ALA A 50 14.81 -19.63 -3.30
C ALA A 50 14.56 -18.11 -3.41
N LEU A 51 15.42 -17.33 -2.73
CA LEU A 51 15.36 -15.88 -2.81
C LEU A 51 15.93 -15.41 -4.15
N VAL A 52 15.35 -14.35 -4.69
CA VAL A 52 15.81 -13.73 -5.93
C VAL A 52 16.28 -12.30 -5.66
N LYS A 53 17.19 -11.86 -6.51
CA LYS A 53 17.68 -10.49 -6.52
C LYS A 53 17.61 -10.01 -7.96
N GLU A 54 16.98 -8.88 -8.18
CA GLU A 54 17.03 -8.21 -9.48
C GLU A 54 18.38 -7.50 -9.63
N ASP A 55 18.91 -7.45 -10.84
CA ASP A 55 20.29 -6.99 -11.09
C ASP A 55 20.52 -5.56 -10.61
N ASP A 56 19.52 -4.69 -10.69
CA ASP A 56 19.56 -3.29 -10.28
C ASP A 56 19.14 -3.06 -8.83
N GLU A 57 18.71 -4.09 -8.11
CA GLU A 57 18.27 -3.97 -6.71
C GLU A 57 19.31 -4.54 -5.73
N ALA A 58 19.52 -3.83 -4.61
CA ALA A 58 20.36 -4.32 -3.53
C ALA A 58 19.68 -5.39 -2.66
N LYS A 59 18.37 -5.57 -2.80
CA LYS A 59 17.54 -6.40 -1.92
C LYS A 59 17.29 -7.77 -2.50
N TRP A 60 17.36 -8.78 -1.63
CA TRP A 60 16.86 -10.12 -1.89
C TRP A 60 15.41 -10.19 -1.46
N PHE A 61 14.56 -10.85 -2.23
CA PHE A 61 13.15 -11.03 -1.88
C PHE A 61 12.65 -12.43 -2.22
N CYS A 62 11.58 -12.84 -1.56
CA CYS A 62 10.90 -14.09 -1.84
C CYS A 62 9.92 -13.89 -2.99
N PRO A 63 10.07 -14.61 -4.13
CA PRO A 63 9.17 -14.47 -5.27
C PRO A 63 7.81 -15.17 -5.07
N ASN A 64 7.67 -15.97 -4.03
CA ASN A 64 6.43 -16.71 -3.73
C ASN A 64 5.38 -15.79 -3.07
N ILE A 65 4.88 -14.82 -3.83
CA ILE A 65 4.01 -13.75 -3.31
C ILE A 65 2.63 -14.24 -2.83
N ASP A 66 2.16 -15.39 -3.33
CA ASP A 66 0.84 -15.92 -3.00
C ASP A 66 0.87 -17.18 -2.13
N GLY A 67 2.06 -17.77 -1.94
CA GLY A 67 2.23 -18.96 -1.11
C GLY A 67 3.07 -18.74 0.15
N CYS A 68 3.83 -17.64 0.23
CA CYS A 68 4.63 -17.34 1.41
C CYS A 68 3.77 -16.71 2.51
N PRO A 69 3.74 -17.28 3.73
CA PRO A 69 2.94 -16.75 4.84
C PRO A 69 3.23 -15.27 5.14
N THR A 70 4.51 -14.88 5.15
CA THR A 70 4.90 -13.49 5.39
C THR A 70 4.45 -12.55 4.28
N GLN A 71 4.53 -12.97 3.02
CA GLN A 71 4.04 -12.16 1.89
C GLN A 71 2.52 -12.00 1.95
N ILE A 72 1.78 -13.08 2.23
CA ILE A 72 0.32 -13.01 2.37
C ILE A 72 -0.06 -12.09 3.53
N LYS A 73 0.53 -12.27 4.72
CA LYS A 73 0.26 -11.39 5.87
C LYS A 73 0.58 -9.93 5.55
N GLY A 74 1.70 -9.66 4.88
CA GLY A 74 2.07 -8.33 4.44
C GLY A 74 1.05 -7.67 3.50
N LYS A 75 0.52 -8.43 2.52
CA LYS A 75 -0.56 -7.97 1.65
C LYS A 75 -1.84 -7.64 2.42
N LEU A 76 -2.22 -8.48 3.39
CA LEU A 76 -3.41 -8.26 4.23
C LEU A 76 -3.26 -7.00 5.11
N VAL A 77 -2.09 -6.80 5.72
CA VAL A 77 -1.76 -5.59 6.49
C VAL A 77 -1.81 -4.34 5.61
N HIS A 78 -1.19 -4.40 4.43
CA HIS A 78 -1.22 -3.31 3.47
C HIS A 78 -2.64 -2.95 3.06
N PHE A 79 -3.46 -3.95 2.73
CA PHE A 79 -4.85 -3.76 2.31
C PHE A 79 -5.67 -3.00 3.35
N LEU A 80 -5.56 -3.36 4.64
CA LEU A 80 -6.31 -2.69 5.72
C LEU A 80 -5.69 -1.36 6.16
N SER A 81 -4.48 -1.04 5.73
CA SER A 81 -3.73 0.14 6.17
C SER A 81 -4.52 1.45 6.02
N ARG A 82 -4.13 2.47 6.80
CA ARG A 82 -4.79 3.78 6.81
C ARG A 82 -4.80 4.46 5.43
N LYS A 83 -3.77 4.25 4.62
CA LYS A 83 -3.64 4.84 3.28
C LYS A 83 -4.38 4.04 2.20
N ALA A 84 -4.73 2.79 2.50
CA ALA A 84 -5.48 1.90 1.63
C ALA A 84 -6.97 1.91 2.02
N MET A 85 -7.47 0.82 2.59
CA MET A 85 -8.89 0.70 2.94
C MET A 85 -9.26 1.36 4.29
N ASN A 86 -8.29 1.86 5.05
CA ASN A 86 -8.46 2.57 6.33
C ASN A 86 -9.30 1.79 7.36
N VAL A 87 -9.03 0.49 7.48
CA VAL A 87 -9.70 -0.40 8.45
C VAL A 87 -8.86 -0.51 9.70
N LEU A 88 -9.51 -0.42 10.86
CA LEU A 88 -8.86 -0.43 12.18
C LEU A 88 -8.46 -1.84 12.60
N ALA A 89 -7.29 -2.30 12.17
CA ALA A 89 -6.68 -3.54 12.63
C ALA A 89 -5.16 -3.34 12.81
N GLY A 90 -4.60 -3.90 13.88
CA GLY A 90 -3.15 -4.00 14.03
C GLY A 90 -2.61 -5.29 13.44
N ASP A 91 -1.30 -5.31 13.14
CA ASP A 91 -0.62 -6.45 12.52
C ASP A 91 -0.82 -7.75 13.29
N ALA A 92 -0.75 -7.70 14.64
CA ALA A 92 -1.00 -8.86 15.51
C ALA A 92 -2.42 -9.43 15.35
N THR A 93 -3.42 -8.60 15.11
CA THR A 93 -4.79 -9.04 14.85
C THR A 93 -4.90 -9.76 13.51
N ILE A 94 -4.26 -9.22 12.48
CA ILE A 94 -4.25 -9.82 11.14
C ILE A 94 -3.50 -11.16 11.18
N GLU A 95 -2.42 -11.24 11.94
CA GLU A 95 -1.68 -12.48 12.16
C GLU A 95 -2.54 -13.54 12.84
N GLN A 96 -3.31 -13.19 13.88
CA GLN A 96 -4.26 -14.12 14.51
C GLN A 96 -5.32 -14.60 13.53
N MET A 97 -5.95 -13.70 12.76
CA MET A 97 -6.94 -14.06 11.74
C MET A 97 -6.35 -15.02 10.70
N TYR A 98 -5.12 -14.74 10.24
CA TYR A 98 -4.41 -15.60 9.31
C TYR A 98 -4.14 -17.00 9.90
N ASN A 99 -3.63 -17.06 11.12
CA ASN A 99 -3.28 -18.32 11.81
C ASN A 99 -4.51 -19.19 12.09
N LEU A 100 -5.65 -18.58 12.41
CA LEU A 100 -6.94 -19.25 12.55
C LEU A 100 -7.59 -19.65 11.22
N GLY A 101 -6.97 -19.32 10.08
CA GLY A 101 -7.52 -19.62 8.76
C GLY A 101 -8.73 -18.79 8.37
N LEU A 102 -9.00 -17.71 9.07
CA LEU A 102 -10.15 -16.84 8.81
C LEU A 102 -9.96 -15.96 7.56
N VAL A 103 -8.70 -15.60 7.25
CA VAL A 103 -8.35 -14.76 6.10
C VAL A 103 -7.12 -15.29 5.38
N ARG A 104 -7.14 -15.27 4.06
CA ARG A 104 -6.03 -15.58 3.15
C ARG A 104 -5.89 -14.52 2.06
N THR A 105 -7.01 -13.93 1.65
CA THR A 105 -7.06 -12.87 0.65
C THR A 105 -7.78 -11.64 1.21
N PRO A 106 -7.61 -10.46 0.60
CA PRO A 106 -8.34 -9.24 0.98
C PRO A 106 -9.85 -9.40 1.01
N ALA A 107 -10.43 -10.16 0.10
CA ALA A 107 -11.87 -10.36 0.03
C ALA A 107 -12.43 -11.12 1.25
N ASP A 108 -11.62 -11.96 1.91
CA ASP A 108 -12.06 -12.74 3.07
C ASP A 108 -12.49 -11.84 4.23
N PHE A 109 -11.89 -10.66 4.39
CA PHE A 109 -12.28 -9.72 5.44
C PHE A 109 -13.76 -9.37 5.40
N TYR A 110 -14.32 -9.22 4.22
CA TYR A 110 -15.74 -8.83 4.02
C TYR A 110 -16.73 -9.98 4.23
N SER A 111 -16.22 -11.20 4.42
CA SER A 111 -17.02 -12.39 4.76
C SER A 111 -16.96 -12.73 6.24
N LEU A 112 -16.19 -12.00 7.05
CA LEU A 112 -16.03 -12.26 8.47
C LEU A 112 -17.31 -12.00 9.24
N THR A 113 -17.63 -12.94 10.11
CA THR A 113 -18.76 -12.81 11.05
C THR A 113 -18.30 -12.38 12.43
N LYS A 114 -19.20 -11.77 13.19
CA LYS A 114 -18.95 -11.41 14.59
C LYS A 114 -18.50 -12.61 15.41
N GLY A 115 -19.12 -13.78 15.22
CA GLY A 115 -18.76 -15.01 15.92
C GLY A 115 -17.30 -15.42 15.69
N GLN A 116 -16.82 -15.31 14.45
CA GLN A 116 -15.41 -15.60 14.12
C GLN A 116 -14.46 -14.60 14.79
N LEU A 117 -14.82 -13.31 14.83
CA LEU A 117 -14.00 -12.28 15.48
C LEU A 117 -13.89 -12.46 16.99
N LEU A 118 -14.92 -13.05 17.63
CA LEU A 118 -14.88 -13.36 19.05
C LEU A 118 -13.93 -14.53 19.42
N LEU A 119 -13.41 -15.26 18.43
CA LEU A 119 -12.38 -16.28 18.62
C LEU A 119 -10.97 -15.68 18.77
N LEU A 120 -10.79 -14.39 18.45
CA LEU A 120 -9.51 -13.72 18.56
C LEU A 120 -9.20 -13.37 20.02
N ASP A 121 -7.94 -13.56 20.42
CA ASP A 121 -7.48 -13.25 21.76
C ASP A 121 -7.68 -11.77 22.10
N GLY A 122 -8.29 -11.52 23.26
CA GLY A 122 -8.57 -10.16 23.74
C GLY A 122 -9.74 -9.47 23.06
N TRP A 123 -10.42 -10.12 22.09
CA TRP A 123 -11.58 -9.55 21.40
C TRP A 123 -12.87 -9.83 22.16
N LYS A 124 -13.72 -8.80 22.22
CA LYS A 124 -15.07 -8.83 22.80
C LYS A 124 -16.06 -8.18 21.83
N GLU A 125 -17.32 -8.19 22.20
CA GLU A 125 -18.44 -7.63 21.44
C GLU A 125 -18.14 -6.24 20.84
N ARG A 126 -17.55 -5.34 21.65
CA ARG A 126 -17.25 -3.97 21.23
C ARG A 126 -16.14 -3.91 20.17
N SER A 127 -15.06 -4.68 20.30
CA SER A 127 -13.98 -4.72 19.32
C SER A 127 -14.46 -5.32 18.00
N ALA A 128 -15.21 -6.42 18.06
CA ALA A 128 -15.78 -7.07 16.89
C ALA A 128 -16.74 -6.13 16.14
N ALA A 129 -17.66 -5.47 16.85
CA ALA A 129 -18.59 -4.51 16.25
C ALA A 129 -17.86 -3.32 15.61
N ARG A 130 -16.82 -2.78 16.27
CA ARG A 130 -16.03 -1.66 15.75
C ARG A 130 -15.26 -2.05 14.48
N PHE A 131 -14.68 -3.24 14.45
CA PHE A 131 -13.98 -3.76 13.27
C PHE A 131 -14.93 -3.93 12.08
N LEU A 132 -16.09 -4.60 12.28
CA LEU A 132 -17.10 -4.76 11.23
C LEU A 132 -17.61 -3.41 10.72
N SER A 133 -17.84 -2.44 11.62
CA SER A 133 -18.22 -1.09 11.22
C SER A 133 -17.14 -0.40 10.39
N SER A 134 -15.84 -0.62 10.68
CA SER A 134 -14.75 -0.06 9.88
C SER A 134 -14.66 -0.73 8.50
N LEU A 135 -14.95 -2.02 8.38
CA LEU A 135 -15.07 -2.72 7.09
C LEU A 135 -16.22 -2.15 6.25
N GLU A 136 -17.38 -1.91 6.84
CA GLU A 136 -18.49 -1.27 6.12
C GLU A 136 -18.14 0.16 5.67
N ALA A 137 -17.46 0.92 6.52
CA ALA A 137 -17.00 2.26 6.16
C ALA A 137 -15.98 2.24 5.01
N SER A 138 -15.11 1.22 4.97
CA SER A 138 -14.08 1.07 3.93
C SER A 138 -14.65 0.87 2.51
N LYS A 139 -15.88 0.38 2.37
CA LYS A 139 -16.56 0.25 1.08
C LYS A 139 -16.78 1.60 0.37
N LYS A 140 -16.65 2.72 1.11
CA LYS A 140 -16.84 4.09 0.61
C LYS A 140 -15.53 4.79 0.26
N VAL A 141 -14.37 4.15 0.43
CA VAL A 141 -13.10 4.75 0.02
C VAL A 141 -13.06 4.97 -1.49
N THR A 142 -12.31 5.95 -1.92
CA THR A 142 -12.22 6.29 -3.36
C THR A 142 -11.42 5.24 -4.13
N PHE A 143 -11.67 5.13 -5.42
CA PHE A 143 -11.09 4.07 -6.26
C PHE A 143 -9.56 4.08 -6.29
N ASP A 144 -8.93 5.23 -6.22
CA ASP A 144 -7.47 5.35 -6.13
C ASP A 144 -6.90 4.68 -4.87
N HIS A 145 -7.58 4.81 -3.72
CA HIS A 145 -7.23 4.08 -2.50
C HIS A 145 -7.45 2.58 -2.64
N VAL A 146 -8.55 2.17 -3.28
CA VAL A 146 -8.81 0.74 -3.57
C VAL A 146 -7.72 0.17 -4.48
N LEU A 147 -7.34 0.88 -5.54
CA LEU A 147 -6.28 0.46 -6.45
C LEU A 147 -4.94 0.33 -5.72
N PHE A 148 -4.59 1.30 -4.86
CA PHE A 148 -3.42 1.21 -4.00
C PHE A 148 -3.49 0.02 -3.04
N ALA A 149 -4.68 -0.26 -2.47
CA ALA A 149 -4.90 -1.36 -1.55
C ALA A 149 -4.67 -2.75 -2.18
N LEU A 150 -4.82 -2.91 -3.49
CA LEU A 150 -4.53 -4.17 -4.19
C LEU A 150 -3.06 -4.58 -4.07
N GLY A 151 -2.15 -3.66 -3.71
CA GLY A 151 -0.75 -3.95 -3.45
C GLY A 151 0.04 -4.37 -4.69
N ILE A 152 -0.28 -3.83 -5.85
CA ILE A 152 0.45 -4.07 -7.10
C ILE A 152 1.88 -3.57 -6.92
N ARG A 153 2.86 -4.41 -7.23
CA ARG A 153 4.28 -4.08 -7.05
C ARG A 153 4.63 -2.80 -7.82
N TYR A 154 5.45 -1.95 -7.25
CA TYR A 154 5.84 -0.63 -7.77
C TYR A 154 4.71 0.42 -7.88
N VAL A 155 3.46 0.07 -7.61
CA VAL A 155 2.34 1.01 -7.61
C VAL A 155 2.18 1.62 -6.23
N GLY A 156 2.74 2.81 -6.04
CA GLY A 156 2.56 3.63 -4.83
C GLY A 156 1.24 4.41 -4.83
N GLU A 157 0.97 5.12 -3.72
CA GLU A 157 -0.25 5.92 -3.56
C GLU A 157 -0.45 6.95 -4.69
N THR A 158 0.62 7.67 -5.07
CA THR A 158 0.57 8.66 -6.16
C THR A 158 0.32 7.99 -7.50
N THR A 159 1.03 6.92 -7.81
CA THR A 159 0.89 6.18 -9.08
C THR A 159 -0.51 5.56 -9.20
N ALA A 160 -1.04 4.96 -8.12
CA ALA A 160 -2.40 4.44 -8.08
C ALA A 160 -3.44 5.53 -8.42
N LYS A 161 -3.24 6.74 -7.90
CA LYS A 161 -4.11 7.88 -8.16
C LYS A 161 -4.08 8.32 -9.64
N GLU A 162 -2.89 8.38 -10.24
CA GLU A 162 -2.78 8.76 -11.66
C GLU A 162 -3.36 7.68 -12.59
N ILE A 163 -3.11 6.39 -12.31
CA ILE A 163 -3.72 5.28 -13.04
C ILE A 163 -5.25 5.30 -12.90
N ALA A 164 -5.77 5.46 -11.68
CA ALA A 164 -7.22 5.52 -11.43
C ALA A 164 -7.89 6.69 -12.16
N ARG A 165 -7.22 7.85 -12.22
CA ARG A 165 -7.72 9.01 -12.97
C ARG A 165 -7.75 8.79 -14.47
N HIS A 166 -6.69 8.18 -15.02
CA HIS A 166 -6.55 7.95 -16.45
C HIS A 166 -7.61 6.98 -16.97
N PHE A 167 -7.76 5.84 -16.29
CA PHE A 167 -8.66 4.77 -16.74
C PHE A 167 -10.09 4.87 -16.20
N GLY A 168 -10.30 5.55 -15.09
CA GLY A 168 -11.61 5.76 -14.49
C GLY A 168 -12.23 4.57 -13.77
N ASN A 169 -11.90 3.32 -14.15
CA ASN A 169 -12.40 2.10 -13.51
C ASN A 169 -11.44 0.91 -13.67
N ILE A 170 -11.66 -0.12 -12.86
CA ILE A 170 -10.78 -1.31 -12.81
C ILE A 170 -10.84 -2.13 -14.09
N ASP A 171 -11.99 -2.20 -14.76
CA ASP A 171 -12.16 -3.04 -15.94
C ASP A 171 -11.38 -2.46 -17.13
N ALA A 172 -11.32 -1.13 -17.23
CA ALA A 172 -10.47 -0.44 -18.19
C ALA A 172 -8.98 -0.71 -17.95
N ILE A 173 -8.53 -0.72 -16.67
CA ILE A 173 -7.15 -1.07 -16.32
C ILE A 173 -6.85 -2.54 -16.65
N ALA A 174 -7.78 -3.44 -16.32
CA ALA A 174 -7.61 -4.88 -16.54
C ALA A 174 -7.50 -5.25 -18.03
N THR A 175 -8.10 -4.47 -18.91
CA THR A 175 -8.08 -4.68 -20.37
C THR A 175 -7.02 -3.83 -21.08
N ALA A 176 -6.33 -2.93 -20.37
CA ALA A 176 -5.33 -2.03 -20.95
C ALA A 176 -4.13 -2.79 -21.52
N THR A 177 -3.57 -2.26 -22.60
CA THR A 177 -2.26 -2.70 -23.13
C THR A 177 -1.12 -2.03 -22.38
N LYS A 178 0.11 -2.54 -22.53
CA LYS A 178 1.30 -1.92 -21.93
C LYS A 178 1.51 -0.50 -22.46
N GLU A 179 1.27 -0.27 -23.74
CA GLU A 179 1.38 1.03 -24.37
C GLU A 179 0.42 2.06 -23.75
N GLN A 180 -0.83 1.65 -23.49
CA GLN A 180 -1.82 2.50 -22.84
C GLN A 180 -1.44 2.79 -21.36
N LEU A 181 -0.82 1.85 -20.67
CA LEU A 181 -0.32 2.07 -19.32
C LEU A 181 0.85 3.06 -19.30
N LEU A 182 1.70 3.05 -20.33
CA LEU A 182 2.81 3.99 -20.48
C LEU A 182 2.36 5.43 -20.80
N GLU A 183 1.13 5.64 -21.25
CA GLU A 183 0.55 6.98 -21.46
C GLU A 183 0.21 7.68 -20.12
N VAL A 184 0.15 6.94 -19.01
CA VAL A 184 -0.15 7.48 -17.68
C VAL A 184 1.07 8.23 -17.16
N GLN A 185 0.86 9.43 -16.63
CA GLN A 185 1.92 10.24 -16.03
C GLN A 185 2.64 9.46 -14.90
N ASP A 186 3.96 9.54 -14.85
CA ASP A 186 4.83 8.88 -13.87
C ASP A 186 4.76 7.33 -13.87
N VAL A 187 4.25 6.72 -14.96
CA VAL A 187 4.27 5.28 -15.19
C VAL A 187 5.35 4.95 -16.23
N GLY A 188 6.45 4.34 -15.77
CA GLY A 188 7.51 3.78 -16.61
C GLY A 188 7.29 2.29 -16.91
N GLU A 189 8.18 1.70 -17.71
CA GLU A 189 8.11 0.30 -18.17
C GLU A 189 7.92 -0.70 -17.02
N VAL A 190 8.69 -0.56 -15.93
CA VAL A 190 8.63 -1.46 -14.76
C VAL A 190 7.24 -1.44 -14.09
N ILE A 191 6.64 -0.26 -14.00
CA ILE A 191 5.29 -0.11 -13.41
C ILE A 191 4.24 -0.65 -14.37
N ALA A 192 4.35 -0.32 -15.66
CA ALA A 192 3.43 -0.80 -16.69
C ALA A 192 3.42 -2.33 -16.77
N ASP A 193 4.60 -2.95 -16.74
CA ASP A 193 4.74 -4.40 -16.70
C ASP A 193 4.09 -5.01 -15.45
N SER A 194 4.36 -4.43 -14.29
CA SER A 194 3.80 -4.92 -13.02
C SER A 194 2.27 -4.86 -13.00
N VAL A 195 1.68 -3.77 -13.48
CA VAL A 195 0.22 -3.62 -13.59
C VAL A 195 -0.35 -4.60 -14.61
N PHE A 196 0.27 -4.70 -15.78
CA PHE A 196 -0.15 -5.58 -16.85
C PHE A 196 -0.16 -7.06 -16.42
N GLU A 197 0.90 -7.53 -15.77
CA GLU A 197 1.00 -8.91 -15.27
C GLU A 197 0.01 -9.18 -14.12
N TYR A 198 -0.20 -8.21 -13.23
CA TYR A 198 -1.15 -8.34 -12.13
C TYR A 198 -2.56 -8.70 -12.61
N PHE A 199 -3.05 -8.03 -13.65
CA PHE A 199 -4.39 -8.27 -14.21
C PHE A 199 -4.47 -9.47 -15.17
N ARG A 200 -3.37 -10.19 -15.39
CA ARG A 200 -3.38 -11.47 -16.12
C ARG A 200 -3.40 -12.69 -15.22
N ASP A 201 -3.20 -12.49 -13.94
CA ASP A 201 -3.36 -13.55 -12.95
C ASP A 201 -4.85 -13.73 -12.61
N SER A 202 -5.39 -14.89 -12.96
CA SER A 202 -6.79 -15.24 -12.70
C SER A 202 -7.18 -15.22 -11.22
N ARG A 203 -6.19 -15.41 -10.30
CA ARG A 203 -6.41 -15.38 -8.85
C ARG A 203 -6.68 -13.94 -8.39
N HIS A 204 -5.93 -12.97 -8.93
CA HIS A 204 -6.15 -11.55 -8.64
C HIS A 204 -7.50 -11.08 -9.17
N LEU A 205 -7.87 -11.49 -10.39
CA LEU A 205 -9.17 -11.17 -10.96
C LEU A 205 -10.31 -11.77 -10.14
N ALA A 206 -10.19 -13.03 -9.69
CA ALA A 206 -11.19 -13.67 -8.85
C ALA A 206 -11.36 -12.94 -7.50
N ASP A 207 -10.27 -12.48 -6.88
CA ASP A 207 -10.33 -11.71 -5.63
C ASP A 207 -10.98 -10.33 -5.85
N ILE A 208 -10.67 -9.65 -6.97
CA ILE A 208 -11.34 -8.40 -7.37
C ILE A 208 -12.85 -8.59 -7.53
N GLU A 209 -13.29 -9.67 -8.20
CA GLU A 209 -14.72 -9.94 -8.35
C GLU A 209 -15.40 -10.21 -7.00
N ARG A 210 -14.74 -10.90 -6.07
CA ARG A 210 -15.23 -11.08 -4.69
C ARG A 210 -15.33 -9.75 -3.94
N LEU A 211 -14.35 -8.86 -4.11
CA LEU A 211 -14.37 -7.52 -3.54
C LEU A 211 -15.50 -6.66 -4.13
N LYS A 212 -15.74 -6.74 -5.45
CA LYS A 212 -16.90 -6.10 -6.11
C LYS A 212 -18.21 -6.62 -5.53
N ALA A 213 -18.35 -7.94 -5.38
CA ALA A 213 -19.52 -8.58 -4.78
C ALA A 213 -19.74 -8.15 -3.31
N ALA A 214 -18.67 -7.85 -2.56
CA ALA A 214 -18.74 -7.32 -1.21
C ALA A 214 -19.19 -5.83 -1.15
N GLY A 215 -19.29 -5.16 -2.30
CA GLY A 215 -19.75 -3.78 -2.42
C GLY A 215 -18.66 -2.72 -2.43
N ILE A 216 -17.41 -3.11 -2.67
CA ILE A 216 -16.30 -2.16 -2.86
C ILE A 216 -16.42 -1.49 -4.24
N ARG A 217 -16.19 -0.20 -4.26
CA ARG A 217 -16.28 0.59 -5.49
C ARG A 217 -14.97 0.55 -6.28
N PHE A 218 -15.02 0.05 -7.49
CA PHE A 218 -13.90 -0.05 -8.42
C PHE A 218 -13.98 0.94 -9.59
N SER A 219 -14.58 2.09 -9.35
CA SER A 219 -14.64 3.17 -10.34
C SER A 219 -14.53 4.53 -9.66
N MET A 220 -13.94 5.48 -10.37
CA MET A 220 -14.00 6.88 -9.96
C MET A 220 -15.46 7.33 -9.97
N GLU A 221 -15.82 8.16 -9.00
CA GLU A 221 -17.09 8.87 -9.11
C GLU A 221 -17.04 9.70 -10.40
N ALA A 222 -18.06 9.59 -11.23
CA ALA A 222 -18.19 10.49 -12.36
C ALA A 222 -18.06 11.91 -11.79
N LYS A 223 -17.02 12.63 -12.20
CA LYS A 223 -16.95 14.06 -11.90
C LYS A 223 -18.16 14.68 -12.57
N THR A 224 -19.25 14.87 -11.84
CA THR A 224 -20.23 15.84 -12.22
C THR A 224 -19.47 17.16 -12.14
N ALA A 225 -18.96 17.62 -13.29
CA ALA A 225 -18.42 18.95 -13.38
C ALA A 225 -19.54 19.88 -12.92
N ALA A 226 -19.39 20.47 -11.74
CA ALA A 226 -20.38 21.40 -11.23
C ALA A 226 -20.48 22.62 -12.18
N SER A 227 -19.37 22.96 -12.83
CA SER A 227 -19.29 23.96 -13.90
C SER A 227 -17.89 23.93 -14.55
N ASP A 228 -17.73 24.60 -15.68
CA ASP A 228 -16.44 24.89 -16.32
C ASP A 228 -15.90 26.28 -15.94
N ALA A 229 -16.39 26.88 -14.85
CA ALA A 229 -16.06 28.25 -14.46
C ALA A 229 -14.55 28.47 -14.20
N LEU A 230 -13.82 27.40 -13.90
CA LEU A 230 -12.38 27.43 -13.65
C LEU A 230 -11.58 26.69 -14.74
N ALA A 231 -12.20 26.37 -15.87
CA ALA A 231 -11.52 25.68 -16.97
C ALA A 231 -10.28 26.47 -17.45
N GLY A 232 -9.15 25.74 -17.58
CA GLY A 232 -7.87 26.33 -17.99
C GLY A 232 -7.14 27.15 -16.91
N LYS A 233 -7.71 27.32 -15.71
CA LYS A 233 -7.05 28.03 -14.60
C LYS A 233 -6.27 27.06 -13.71
N THR A 234 -5.03 27.43 -13.38
CA THR A 234 -4.21 26.76 -12.36
C THR A 234 -4.27 27.59 -11.07
N ILE A 235 -4.69 26.97 -9.97
CA ILE A 235 -4.96 27.63 -8.69
C ILE A 235 -4.05 27.08 -7.61
N VAL A 236 -3.43 27.98 -6.86
CA VAL A 236 -2.64 27.67 -5.66
C VAL A 236 -3.47 28.04 -4.45
N ILE A 237 -3.62 27.09 -3.51
CA ILE A 237 -4.35 27.30 -2.25
C ILE A 237 -3.35 27.68 -1.16
N SER A 238 -3.40 28.92 -0.69
CA SER A 238 -2.55 29.44 0.38
C SER A 238 -3.38 30.19 1.42
N GLY A 239 -3.10 30.00 2.71
CA GLY A 239 -3.79 30.66 3.81
C GLY A 239 -4.74 29.74 4.58
N ASN A 240 -5.56 30.35 5.47
CA ASN A 240 -6.58 29.68 6.28
C ASN A 240 -7.95 29.89 5.67
N PHE A 241 -8.72 28.83 5.57
CA PHE A 241 -10.05 28.81 4.98
C PHE A 241 -11.06 28.20 5.95
N SER A 242 -12.33 28.51 5.75
CA SER A 242 -13.45 27.94 6.50
C SER A 242 -13.73 26.47 6.14
N VAL A 243 -13.22 26.01 5.00
CA VAL A 243 -13.28 24.63 4.51
C VAL A 243 -11.89 24.00 4.49
N SER A 244 -11.79 22.68 4.52
CA SER A 244 -10.51 21.99 4.46
C SER A 244 -9.81 22.23 3.10
N ARG A 245 -8.46 22.20 3.10
CA ARG A 245 -7.70 22.33 1.84
C ARG A 245 -8.07 21.27 0.81
N ASP A 246 -8.39 20.06 1.26
CA ASP A 246 -8.78 18.97 0.36
C ASP A 246 -10.16 19.17 -0.22
N GLU A 247 -11.06 19.74 0.53
CA GLU A 247 -12.38 20.13 0.01
C GLU A 247 -12.28 21.28 -1.00
N MET A 248 -11.42 22.27 -0.73
CA MET A 248 -11.13 23.34 -1.67
C MET A 248 -10.54 22.83 -2.99
N LYS A 249 -9.59 21.89 -2.93
CA LYS A 249 -9.03 21.22 -4.12
C LYS A 249 -10.12 20.52 -4.92
N ARG A 250 -11.01 19.78 -4.24
CA ARG A 250 -12.17 19.12 -4.88
C ARG A 250 -13.09 20.12 -5.59
N LEU A 251 -13.37 21.25 -4.94
CA LEU A 251 -14.20 22.31 -5.55
C LEU A 251 -13.54 22.93 -6.79
N ILE A 252 -12.23 23.18 -6.75
CA ILE A 252 -11.51 23.71 -7.90
C ILE A 252 -11.57 22.69 -9.06
N GLU A 253 -11.28 21.42 -8.78
CA GLU A 253 -11.31 20.36 -9.80
C GLU A 253 -12.73 20.11 -10.33
N ALA A 254 -13.74 20.16 -9.46
CA ALA A 254 -15.16 20.03 -9.86
C ALA A 254 -15.62 21.17 -10.78
N ASN A 255 -14.96 22.31 -10.76
CA ASN A 255 -15.25 23.45 -11.63
C ASN A 255 -14.25 23.59 -12.80
N GLY A 256 -13.51 22.52 -13.14
CA GLY A 256 -12.63 22.48 -14.31
C GLY A 256 -11.24 23.09 -14.11
N GLY A 257 -10.90 23.54 -12.87
CA GLY A 257 -9.59 24.11 -12.54
C GLY A 257 -8.52 23.04 -12.22
N LYS A 258 -7.25 23.43 -12.29
CA LYS A 258 -6.10 22.62 -11.87
C LYS A 258 -5.53 23.14 -10.55
N ASN A 259 -5.16 22.24 -9.63
CA ASN A 259 -4.45 22.59 -8.40
C ASN A 259 -2.93 22.56 -8.63
N SER A 260 -2.22 23.57 -8.10
CA SER A 260 -0.76 23.61 -8.04
C SER A 260 -0.29 23.84 -6.61
N SER A 261 0.89 23.33 -6.28
CA SER A 261 1.57 23.57 -4.98
C SER A 261 2.36 24.85 -4.95
N SER A 262 2.70 25.42 -6.11
CA SER A 262 3.48 26.65 -6.26
C SER A 262 3.01 27.49 -7.43
N VAL A 263 3.24 28.79 -7.35
CA VAL A 263 3.10 29.72 -8.47
C VAL A 263 4.37 29.64 -9.30
N SER A 264 4.26 29.28 -10.57
CA SER A 264 5.36 29.30 -11.53
C SER A 264 5.41 30.64 -12.24
#